data_dece8d04e34b756a601967e548d255d5
#
_entry.id   dece8d04e34b756a601967e548d255d5
#
_cell.length_a   1.000
_cell.length_b   1.000
_cell.length_c   1.000
_cell.angle_alpha   90.00
_cell.angle_beta   90.00
_cell.angle_gamma   90.00
#
_symmetry.space_group_name_H-M   'P 1'
#
loop_
_entity.id
_entity.type
_entity.pdbx_description
1 polymer ?
#
loop_
_entity_poly.entity_id
_entity_poly.type
_entity_poly.pdbx_seq_one_letter_code
_entity_poly.pdbx_strand_id
1 'polypeptide(L)'
;MRDPLPAWGNDSDCTDPRIVEQLKMSTVYRDYARAFGDATGLPLSLAAVDHSSFAYPAKGYQNVFFEWFARHYPLCVSCQKSRQRAMRDAVAGSRTLTYFDGLCESSVPIRTGDQTIGFLRTGEVATSRRSATKFRKVARHLRVLGTDFDEEAMCRAYCSIRVMSFAKYRSFLDLLAIFSRHLALVAGQLALNDGNSESPNIRRARQFIHEHHAEPLDLEQLAGLAHMSSCYFCRKFKESTGFTFTEYLARTRVEAAKALLLNPQVRITEVAFEVGFQSITHFNRVFKEVVGQCPTDHRKQLPRTV
;
A
#
# COMPACT_ATOMS: atom_id res chain seq x y z
N MET A 1 1.50 28.93 -8.98
CA MET A 1 2.74 28.16 -9.14
C MET A 1 2.62 26.96 -8.23
N ARG A 2 2.40 25.77 -8.80
CA ARG A 2 2.35 24.51 -8.04
C ARG A 2 3.76 23.95 -8.09
N ASP A 3 4.38 23.80 -6.92
CA ASP A 3 5.65 23.09 -6.84
C ASP A 3 5.46 21.67 -7.40
N PRO A 4 6.33 21.21 -8.29
CA PRO A 4 6.31 19.85 -8.77
C PRO A 4 6.54 18.92 -7.56
N LEU A 5 5.78 17.82 -7.49
CA LEU A 5 6.00 16.78 -6.49
C LEU A 5 7.48 16.36 -6.58
N PRO A 6 8.22 16.34 -5.45
CA PRO A 6 9.62 15.96 -5.49
C PRO A 6 9.73 14.52 -6.02
N ALA A 7 10.62 14.34 -6.99
CA ALA A 7 10.98 13.04 -7.53
C ALA A 7 11.32 12.09 -6.37
N TRP A 8 10.74 10.91 -6.41
CA TRP A 8 11.07 9.81 -5.50
C TRP A 8 12.56 9.48 -5.69
N GLY A 9 13.28 9.35 -4.59
CA GLY A 9 14.69 8.94 -4.63
C GLY A 9 14.84 7.64 -5.41
N ASN A 10 15.96 7.51 -6.09
CA ASN A 10 16.39 6.46 -7.03
C ASN A 10 15.57 5.16 -6.98
N ASP A 11 14.94 4.85 -8.11
CA ASP A 11 14.07 3.69 -8.39
C ASP A 11 14.69 2.29 -8.23
N SER A 12 15.82 2.17 -7.54
CA SER A 12 16.44 0.88 -7.21
C SER A 12 15.72 0.11 -6.10
N ASP A 13 14.70 0.69 -5.45
CA ASP A 13 14.06 0.15 -4.24
C ASP A 13 12.77 -0.66 -4.46
N CYS A 14 12.35 -0.95 -5.71
CA CYS A 14 11.19 -1.80 -5.96
C CYS A 14 11.48 -3.27 -5.67
N THR A 15 11.09 -3.71 -4.49
CA THR A 15 11.16 -5.13 -4.08
C THR A 15 10.06 -5.95 -4.76
N ASP A 16 10.37 -7.19 -5.12
CA ASP A 16 9.42 -8.13 -5.67
C ASP A 16 8.26 -8.40 -4.68
N PRO A 17 7.02 -8.02 -5.00
CA PRO A 17 5.86 -8.23 -4.11
C PRO A 17 5.66 -9.71 -3.73
N ARG A 18 6.16 -10.65 -4.56
CA ARG A 18 6.06 -12.10 -4.32
C ARG A 18 6.83 -12.52 -3.06
N ILE A 19 7.97 -11.90 -2.76
CA ILE A 19 8.74 -12.19 -1.54
C ILE A 19 7.90 -11.87 -0.30
N VAL A 20 7.15 -10.78 -0.31
CA VAL A 20 6.26 -10.41 0.80
C VAL A 20 5.11 -11.41 0.95
N GLU A 21 4.52 -11.85 -0.16
CA GLU A 21 3.47 -12.87 -0.11
C GLU A 21 4.01 -14.23 0.37
N GLN A 22 5.18 -14.64 -0.08
CA GLN A 22 5.85 -15.84 0.42
C GLN A 22 6.18 -15.73 1.91
N LEU A 23 6.67 -14.57 2.37
CA LEU A 23 6.88 -14.31 3.79
C LEU A 23 5.59 -14.42 4.60
N LYS A 24 4.46 -13.88 4.11
CA LYS A 24 3.15 -14.02 4.77
C LYS A 24 2.72 -15.48 4.91
N MET A 25 3.05 -16.32 3.92
CA MET A 25 2.75 -17.74 3.94
C MET A 25 3.72 -18.57 4.78
N SER A 26 4.87 -18.00 5.17
CA SER A 26 5.86 -18.70 5.98
C SER A 26 5.33 -19.03 7.39
N THR A 27 5.73 -20.19 7.92
CA THR A 27 5.40 -20.58 9.29
C THR A 27 5.99 -19.58 10.29
N VAL A 28 7.21 -19.11 10.03
CA VAL A 28 7.91 -18.12 10.86
C VAL A 28 7.08 -16.87 11.07
N TYR A 29 6.55 -16.28 9.99
CA TYR A 29 5.72 -15.08 10.13
C TYR A 29 4.39 -15.37 10.83
N ARG A 30 3.68 -16.44 10.45
CA ARG A 30 2.37 -16.77 11.02
C ARG A 30 2.44 -17.07 12.51
N ASP A 31 3.43 -17.85 12.93
CA ASP A 31 3.61 -18.21 14.34
C ASP A 31 3.99 -16.98 15.18
N TYR A 32 4.87 -16.13 14.64
CA TYR A 32 5.22 -14.89 15.31
C TYR A 32 4.03 -13.92 15.38
N ALA A 33 3.30 -13.73 14.29
CA ALA A 33 2.15 -12.82 14.26
C ALA A 33 1.08 -13.26 15.29
N ARG A 34 0.83 -14.57 15.40
CA ARG A 34 -0.05 -15.14 16.42
C ARG A 34 0.49 -14.87 17.82
N ALA A 35 1.74 -15.27 18.11
CA ALA A 35 2.35 -15.10 19.42
C ALA A 35 2.43 -13.63 19.84
N PHE A 36 2.74 -12.74 18.89
CA PHE A 36 2.75 -11.29 19.12
C PHE A 36 1.34 -10.78 19.47
N GLY A 37 0.32 -11.20 18.73
CA GLY A 37 -1.07 -10.85 19.00
C GLY A 37 -1.52 -11.33 20.39
N ASP A 38 -1.24 -12.59 20.73
CA ASP A 38 -1.60 -13.18 22.01
C ASP A 38 -0.88 -12.47 23.19
N ALA A 39 0.41 -12.19 23.05
CA ALA A 39 1.20 -11.56 24.11
C ALA A 39 0.91 -10.06 24.29
N THR A 40 0.68 -9.35 23.21
CA THR A 40 0.54 -7.88 23.24
C THR A 40 -0.91 -7.41 23.11
N GLY A 41 -1.78 -8.24 22.51
CA GLY A 41 -3.13 -7.91 22.10
C GLY A 41 -3.15 -6.84 20.99
N LEU A 42 -2.07 -6.69 20.21
CA LEU A 42 -1.98 -5.78 19.08
C LEU A 42 -1.99 -6.57 17.77
N PRO A 43 -2.66 -6.06 16.74
CA PRO A 43 -2.60 -6.68 15.43
C PRO A 43 -1.19 -6.53 14.83
N LEU A 44 -0.78 -7.52 14.04
CA LEU A 44 0.43 -7.46 13.25
C LEU A 44 0.10 -7.79 11.79
N SER A 45 0.54 -6.94 10.89
CA SER A 45 0.41 -7.16 9.45
C SER A 45 1.73 -6.94 8.74
N LEU A 46 1.90 -7.62 7.60
CA LEU A 46 3.05 -7.48 6.71
C LEU A 46 2.58 -6.80 5.42
N ALA A 47 3.22 -5.71 5.05
CA ALA A 47 2.91 -4.92 3.85
C ALA A 47 4.12 -4.85 2.93
N ALA A 48 3.90 -4.94 1.62
CA ALA A 48 4.94 -4.69 0.62
C ALA A 48 5.31 -3.19 0.57
N VAL A 49 6.48 -2.90 0.02
CA VAL A 49 6.84 -1.55 -0.42
C VAL A 49 6.09 -1.32 -1.73
N ASP A 50 4.88 -0.81 -1.65
CA ASP A 50 4.07 -0.49 -2.82
C ASP A 50 3.67 0.98 -2.74
N HIS A 51 4.01 1.71 -3.79
CA HIS A 51 3.71 3.13 -3.92
C HIS A 51 2.20 3.39 -4.13
N SER A 52 1.45 2.39 -4.56
CA SER A 52 0.01 2.49 -4.84
C SER A 52 -0.88 2.07 -3.66
N SER A 53 -0.42 1.17 -2.79
CA SER A 53 -1.23 0.61 -1.71
C SER A 53 -0.97 1.26 -0.35
N PHE A 54 -0.99 2.59 -0.30
CA PHE A 54 -1.12 3.31 0.98
C PHE A 54 -2.48 3.11 1.64
N ALA A 55 -3.40 2.41 0.98
CA ALA A 55 -4.63 1.98 1.59
C ALA A 55 -4.35 0.81 2.54
N TYR A 56 -4.71 0.96 3.81
CA TYR A 56 -4.85 -0.20 4.68
C TYR A 56 -5.84 -1.17 4.03
N PRO A 57 -5.54 -2.46 3.98
CA PRO A 57 -6.60 -3.40 3.65
C PRO A 57 -7.73 -3.13 4.63
N ALA A 58 -8.94 -2.89 4.12
CA ALA A 58 -10.12 -2.66 4.96
C ALA A 58 -10.51 -3.91 5.77
N LYS A 59 -9.72 -4.98 5.68
CA LYS A 59 -9.88 -6.25 6.40
C LYS A 59 -8.67 -6.46 7.32
N GLY A 60 -8.94 -6.83 8.58
CA GLY A 60 -7.91 -7.19 9.55
C GLY A 60 -7.80 -6.26 10.76
N TYR A 61 -8.59 -5.19 10.83
CA TYR A 61 -8.70 -4.39 12.04
C TYR A 61 -9.54 -5.12 13.07
N GLN A 62 -9.08 -5.10 14.31
CA GLN A 62 -9.83 -5.68 15.43
C GLN A 62 -10.87 -4.69 15.98
N ASN A 63 -10.63 -3.40 15.82
CA ASN A 63 -11.51 -2.36 16.30
C ASN A 63 -12.28 -1.70 15.15
N VAL A 64 -13.61 -1.65 15.25
CA VAL A 64 -14.52 -1.09 14.24
C VAL A 64 -14.21 0.38 13.91
N PHE A 65 -13.72 1.16 14.87
CA PHE A 65 -13.31 2.56 14.63
C PHE A 65 -12.14 2.62 13.64
N PHE A 66 -11.10 1.77 13.81
CA PHE A 66 -9.98 1.75 12.89
C PHE A 66 -10.34 1.19 11.52
N GLU A 67 -11.21 0.17 11.47
CA GLU A 67 -11.73 -0.36 10.20
C GLU A 67 -12.48 0.70 9.41
N TRP A 68 -13.40 1.40 10.08
CA TRP A 68 -14.14 2.50 9.47
C TRP A 68 -13.20 3.63 9.05
N PHE A 69 -12.28 4.02 9.92
CA PHE A 69 -11.30 5.06 9.66
C PHE A 69 -10.44 4.72 8.44
N ALA A 70 -9.98 3.48 8.31
CA ALA A 70 -9.18 3.04 7.18
C ALA A 70 -9.92 3.14 5.84
N ARG A 71 -11.23 2.88 5.83
CA ARG A 71 -12.07 3.00 4.62
C ARG A 71 -12.25 4.46 4.18
N HIS A 72 -12.32 5.38 5.12
CA HIS A 72 -12.63 6.79 4.87
C HIS A 72 -11.39 7.70 4.94
N TYR A 73 -10.27 7.17 5.40
CA TYR A 73 -9.00 7.89 5.52
C TYR A 73 -8.46 8.47 4.21
N PRO A 74 -8.62 7.83 3.04
CA PRO A 74 -8.22 8.40 1.76
C PRO A 74 -8.83 9.77 1.46
N LEU A 75 -9.89 10.17 2.20
CA LEU A 75 -10.56 11.46 2.09
C LEU A 75 -9.81 12.62 2.74
N CYS A 76 -8.90 12.33 3.68
CA CYS A 76 -8.19 13.36 4.42
C CYS A 76 -6.81 13.63 3.81
N VAL A 77 -6.69 14.69 2.99
CA VAL A 77 -5.42 15.08 2.33
C VAL A 77 -4.29 15.34 3.34
N SER A 78 -4.57 15.97 4.48
CA SER A 78 -3.56 16.23 5.52
C SER A 78 -3.08 14.93 6.17
N CYS A 79 -3.99 13.99 6.38
CA CYS A 79 -3.68 12.67 6.92
C CYS A 79 -2.85 11.84 5.93
N GLN A 80 -3.20 11.88 4.64
CA GLN A 80 -2.42 11.23 3.58
C GLN A 80 -0.98 11.77 3.50
N LYS A 81 -0.81 13.10 3.52
CA LYS A 81 0.52 13.73 3.50
C LYS A 81 1.36 13.31 4.70
N SER A 82 0.77 13.31 5.90
CA SER A 82 1.45 12.89 7.13
C SER A 82 1.89 11.42 7.06
N ARG A 83 1.05 10.56 6.50
CA ARG A 83 1.34 9.15 6.31
C ARG A 83 2.42 8.91 5.27
N GLN A 84 2.34 9.55 4.10
CA GLN A 84 3.36 9.47 3.06
C GLN A 84 4.73 9.91 3.59
N ARG A 85 4.76 10.99 4.41
CA ARG A 85 5.99 11.45 5.06
C ARG A 85 6.52 10.40 6.04
N ALA A 86 5.67 9.85 6.90
CA ALA A 86 6.09 8.84 7.86
C ALA A 86 6.55 7.54 7.21
N MET A 87 6.00 7.14 6.07
CA MET A 87 6.47 5.97 5.33
C MET A 87 7.81 6.21 4.66
N ARG A 88 8.03 7.39 4.07
CA ARG A 88 9.36 7.78 3.59
C ARG A 88 10.40 7.73 4.70
N ASP A 89 10.05 8.28 5.85
CA ASP A 89 10.92 8.25 7.02
C ASP A 89 11.09 6.83 7.60
N ALA A 90 10.13 5.92 7.39
CA ALA A 90 10.19 4.54 7.84
C ALA A 90 11.19 3.68 7.05
N VAL A 91 11.58 4.10 5.84
CA VAL A 91 12.69 3.47 5.10
C VAL A 91 14.00 3.59 5.88
N ALA A 92 14.21 4.69 6.61
CA ALA A 92 15.40 4.90 7.42
C ALA A 92 15.34 4.23 8.83
N GLY A 93 14.15 3.80 9.29
CA GLY A 93 13.98 3.16 10.60
C GLY A 93 12.50 3.07 11.02
N SER A 94 12.23 2.44 12.16
CA SER A 94 10.86 2.32 12.68
C SER A 94 10.21 3.68 12.89
N ARG A 95 8.97 3.86 12.43
CA ARG A 95 8.21 5.11 12.55
C ARG A 95 6.83 4.88 13.13
N THR A 96 6.43 5.79 14.00
CA THR A 96 5.11 5.84 14.62
C THR A 96 4.37 7.09 14.14
N LEU A 97 3.18 6.87 13.57
CA LEU A 97 2.20 7.90 13.32
C LEU A 97 1.29 8.03 14.55
N THR A 98 1.04 9.27 14.94
CA THR A 98 0.08 9.56 16.00
C THR A 98 -1.04 10.42 15.43
N TYR A 99 -2.27 9.93 15.59
CA TYR A 99 -3.49 10.61 15.14
C TYR A 99 -4.34 11.02 16.34
N PHE A 100 -5.24 11.98 16.16
CA PHE A 100 -6.35 12.28 17.07
C PHE A 100 -6.02 12.13 18.55
N ASP A 101 -5.03 12.88 19.00
CA ASP A 101 -4.70 12.94 20.43
C ASP A 101 -4.23 11.58 21.00
N GLY A 102 -3.33 10.94 20.30
CA GLY A 102 -2.59 9.77 20.79
C GLY A 102 -3.07 8.42 20.31
N LEU A 103 -3.79 8.33 19.20
CA LEU A 103 -3.94 7.07 18.46
C LEU A 103 -2.65 6.77 17.71
N CYS A 104 -2.08 5.61 17.92
CA CYS A 104 -0.79 5.24 17.36
C CYS A 104 -0.90 4.09 16.36
N GLU A 105 -0.10 4.23 15.32
CA GLU A 105 0.16 3.23 14.30
C GLU A 105 1.64 3.27 13.94
N SER A 106 2.27 2.11 13.80
CA SER A 106 3.71 2.03 13.54
C SER A 106 4.03 1.09 12.40
N SER A 107 5.09 1.46 11.67
CA SER A 107 5.70 0.66 10.62
C SER A 107 7.16 0.41 10.95
N VAL A 108 7.58 -0.85 10.88
CA VAL A 108 8.96 -1.29 11.10
C VAL A 108 9.46 -1.90 9.80
N PRO A 109 10.51 -1.36 9.18
CA PRO A 109 10.99 -1.83 7.88
C PRO A 109 11.66 -3.21 8.01
N ILE A 110 11.47 -4.05 6.99
CA ILE A 110 12.23 -5.28 6.77
C ILE A 110 13.25 -4.97 5.68
N ARG A 111 14.54 -5.09 5.99
CA ARG A 111 15.62 -4.67 5.10
C ARG A 111 16.58 -5.81 4.81
N THR A 112 16.97 -5.94 3.53
CA THR A 112 18.04 -6.82 3.09
C THR A 112 19.13 -5.93 2.47
N GLY A 113 20.26 -5.76 3.17
CA GLY A 113 21.24 -4.75 2.82
C GLY A 113 20.65 -3.35 2.89
N ASP A 114 20.81 -2.57 1.82
CA ASP A 114 20.25 -1.22 1.70
C ASP A 114 18.81 -1.20 1.20
N GLN A 115 18.27 -2.34 0.77
CA GLN A 115 16.93 -2.42 0.19
C GLN A 115 15.88 -2.75 1.25
N THR A 116 14.78 -1.97 1.29
CA THR A 116 13.58 -2.28 2.09
C THR A 116 12.65 -3.17 1.28
N ILE A 117 12.34 -4.36 1.77
CA ILE A 117 11.48 -5.34 1.11
C ILE A 117 10.02 -5.26 1.53
N GLY A 118 9.75 -4.70 2.70
CA GLY A 118 8.41 -4.55 3.22
C GLY A 118 8.40 -3.93 4.60
N PHE A 119 7.22 -3.87 5.20
CA PHE A 119 7.01 -3.30 6.53
C PHE A 119 6.18 -4.22 7.40
N LEU A 120 6.62 -4.45 8.63
CA LEU A 120 5.77 -4.93 9.71
C LEU A 120 4.98 -3.75 10.26
N ARG A 121 3.66 -3.89 10.33
CA ARG A 121 2.75 -2.83 10.78
C ARG A 121 1.95 -3.32 11.97
N THR A 122 1.87 -2.46 12.98
CA THR A 122 1.07 -2.67 14.18
C THR A 122 0.44 -1.36 14.62
N GLY A 123 -0.59 -1.43 15.45
CA GLY A 123 -1.29 -0.23 15.91
C GLY A 123 -2.55 -0.55 16.67
N GLU A 124 -3.62 0.19 16.37
CA GLU A 124 -4.92 0.14 17.04
C GLU A 124 -4.82 0.40 18.55
N VAL A 125 -3.90 1.26 18.92
CA VAL A 125 -3.60 1.58 20.32
C VAL A 125 -3.65 3.09 20.56
N ALA A 126 -3.99 3.48 21.77
CA ALA A 126 -3.95 4.85 22.22
C ALA A 126 -2.93 5.04 23.35
N THR A 127 -2.19 6.15 23.32
CA THR A 127 -1.26 6.51 24.40
C THR A 127 -1.88 7.40 25.46
N SER A 128 -3.13 7.81 25.25
CA SER A 128 -3.89 8.61 26.22
C SER A 128 -5.29 8.03 26.41
N ARG A 129 -5.87 8.23 27.60
CA ARG A 129 -7.22 7.72 27.92
C ARG A 129 -8.26 8.26 26.93
N ARG A 130 -9.09 7.34 26.42
CA ARG A 130 -10.21 7.66 25.53
C ARG A 130 -11.43 8.11 26.32
N SER A 131 -12.24 9.00 25.75
CA SER A 131 -13.49 9.47 26.35
C SER A 131 -14.43 10.00 25.27
N ALA A 132 -15.73 10.05 25.56
CA ALA A 132 -16.74 10.63 24.68
C ALA A 132 -16.44 12.11 24.33
N THR A 133 -15.85 12.88 25.27
CA THR A 133 -15.45 14.27 25.01
C THR A 133 -14.34 14.36 23.97
N LYS A 134 -13.35 13.47 24.02
CA LYS A 134 -12.32 13.38 22.99
C LYS A 134 -12.89 12.90 21.64
N PHE A 135 -13.80 11.93 21.69
CA PHE A 135 -14.49 11.47 20.48
C PHE A 135 -15.23 12.59 19.76
N ARG A 136 -15.95 13.49 20.48
CA ARG A 136 -16.65 14.61 19.84
C ARG A 136 -15.71 15.51 19.01
N LYS A 137 -14.44 15.69 19.42
CA LYS A 137 -13.46 16.41 18.61
C LYS A 137 -13.10 15.65 17.33
N VAL A 138 -12.93 14.33 17.42
CA VAL A 138 -12.68 13.45 16.27
C VAL A 138 -13.88 13.45 15.35
N ALA A 139 -15.10 13.25 15.88
CA ALA A 139 -16.34 13.23 15.10
C ALA A 139 -16.55 14.54 14.32
N ARG A 140 -16.24 15.69 14.92
CA ARG A 140 -16.31 17.00 14.22
C ARG A 140 -15.36 17.02 13.02
N HIS A 141 -14.14 16.53 13.18
CA HIS A 141 -13.17 16.46 12.09
C HIS A 141 -13.64 15.51 10.97
N LEU A 142 -14.18 14.35 11.33
CA LEU A 142 -14.69 13.36 10.37
C LEU A 142 -15.90 13.90 9.59
N ARG A 143 -16.79 14.65 10.23
CA ARG A 143 -17.94 15.29 9.56
C ARG A 143 -17.52 16.35 8.53
N VAL A 144 -16.46 17.11 8.81
CA VAL A 144 -15.89 18.07 7.83
C VAL A 144 -15.40 17.35 6.57
N LEU A 145 -15.04 16.06 6.67
CA LEU A 145 -14.66 15.24 5.52
C LEU A 145 -15.86 14.69 4.73
N GLY A 146 -17.09 15.08 5.07
CA GLY A 146 -18.30 14.65 4.36
C GLY A 146 -18.69 13.19 4.62
N THR A 147 -18.23 12.60 5.73
CA THR A 147 -18.52 11.22 6.08
C THR A 147 -19.74 11.11 6.98
N ASP A 148 -20.66 10.21 6.64
CA ASP A 148 -21.78 9.83 7.47
C ASP A 148 -21.47 8.55 8.25
N PHE A 149 -21.83 8.53 9.55
CA PHE A 149 -21.56 7.39 10.44
C PHE A 149 -22.49 7.43 11.66
N ASP A 150 -22.79 6.25 12.21
CA ASP A 150 -23.46 6.12 13.51
C ASP A 150 -22.51 6.62 14.63
N GLU A 151 -22.83 7.82 15.15
CA GLU A 151 -21.98 8.50 16.14
C GLU A 151 -21.90 7.71 17.46
N GLU A 152 -22.98 7.06 17.86
CA GLU A 152 -23.01 6.30 19.11
C GLU A 152 -22.17 5.02 19.01
N ALA A 153 -22.35 4.25 17.93
CA ALA A 153 -21.54 3.06 17.67
C ALA A 153 -20.06 3.39 17.53
N MET A 154 -19.73 4.48 16.83
CA MET A 154 -18.35 4.92 16.66
C MET A 154 -17.75 5.47 17.95
N CYS A 155 -18.54 6.13 18.80
CA CYS A 155 -18.07 6.56 20.12
C CYS A 155 -17.74 5.37 21.02
N ARG A 156 -18.60 4.34 21.03
CA ARG A 156 -18.33 3.09 21.76
C ARG A 156 -17.05 2.42 21.26
N ALA A 157 -16.88 2.28 19.94
CA ALA A 157 -15.70 1.70 19.33
C ALA A 157 -14.43 2.52 19.64
N TYR A 158 -14.49 3.85 19.58
CA TYR A 158 -13.39 4.74 19.95
C TYR A 158 -13.02 4.62 21.43
N CYS A 159 -14.00 4.53 22.32
CA CYS A 159 -13.77 4.41 23.77
C CYS A 159 -13.23 3.02 24.17
N SER A 160 -13.48 1.98 23.34
CA SER A 160 -12.96 0.63 23.56
C SER A 160 -11.53 0.43 23.07
N ILE A 161 -10.93 1.43 22.39
CA ILE A 161 -9.55 1.37 21.93
C ILE A 161 -8.61 1.14 23.12
N ARG A 162 -7.73 0.17 22.96
CA ARG A 162 -6.76 -0.19 23.99
C ARG A 162 -5.83 0.97 24.32
N VAL A 163 -5.67 1.25 25.61
CA VAL A 163 -4.76 2.31 26.08
C VAL A 163 -3.53 1.67 26.71
N MET A 164 -2.35 2.15 26.32
CA MET A 164 -1.08 1.73 26.95
C MET A 164 -0.11 2.91 27.00
N SER A 165 0.88 2.82 27.90
CA SER A 165 1.94 3.82 27.94
C SER A 165 2.80 3.79 26.69
N PHE A 166 3.29 4.94 26.26
CA PHE A 166 4.18 5.03 25.10
C PHE A 166 5.46 4.19 25.29
N ALA A 167 5.99 4.11 26.53
CA ALA A 167 7.15 3.28 26.85
C ALA A 167 6.88 1.80 26.56
N LYS A 168 5.72 1.27 27.00
CA LYS A 168 5.32 -0.12 26.71
C LYS A 168 5.13 -0.36 25.23
N TYR A 169 4.48 0.58 24.52
CA TYR A 169 4.30 0.48 23.08
C TYR A 169 5.63 0.44 22.34
N ARG A 170 6.58 1.30 22.76
CA ARG A 170 7.94 1.32 22.20
C ARG A 170 8.68 -0.01 22.38
N SER A 171 8.56 -0.65 23.55
CA SER A 171 9.17 -1.97 23.75
C SER A 171 8.62 -3.03 22.79
N PHE A 172 7.34 -2.94 22.40
CA PHE A 172 6.78 -3.84 21.38
C PHE A 172 7.35 -3.52 19.98
N LEU A 173 7.61 -2.25 19.67
CA LEU A 173 8.27 -1.89 18.41
C LEU A 173 9.72 -2.38 18.36
N ASP A 174 10.43 -2.35 19.49
CA ASP A 174 11.79 -2.90 19.59
C ASP A 174 11.79 -4.42 19.33
N LEU A 175 10.79 -5.17 19.86
CA LEU A 175 10.58 -6.59 19.52
C LEU A 175 10.32 -6.78 18.02
N LEU A 176 9.47 -5.94 17.41
CA LEU A 176 9.21 -6.00 15.97
C LEU A 176 10.47 -5.68 15.15
N ALA A 177 11.32 -4.76 15.62
CA ALA A 177 12.58 -4.44 14.97
C ALA A 177 13.58 -5.62 15.03
N ILE A 178 13.58 -6.43 16.09
CA ILE A 178 14.35 -7.67 16.16
C ILE A 178 13.78 -8.69 15.17
N PHE A 179 12.47 -8.85 15.16
CA PHE A 179 11.80 -9.80 14.26
C PHE A 179 11.93 -9.42 12.79
N SER A 180 11.89 -8.11 12.46
CA SER A 180 12.08 -7.65 11.08
C SER A 180 13.44 -8.06 10.51
N ARG A 181 14.49 -8.08 11.35
CA ARG A 181 15.82 -8.58 10.96
C ARG A 181 15.80 -10.08 10.68
N HIS A 182 15.07 -10.86 11.48
CA HIS A 182 14.91 -12.29 11.22
C HIS A 182 14.14 -12.54 9.92
N LEU A 183 13.05 -11.82 9.67
CA LEU A 183 12.31 -11.92 8.40
C LEU A 183 13.17 -11.51 7.19
N ALA A 184 14.09 -10.57 7.36
CA ALA A 184 15.03 -10.21 6.30
C ALA A 184 15.96 -11.38 5.92
N LEU A 185 16.41 -12.16 6.90
CA LEU A 185 17.19 -13.38 6.63
C LEU A 185 16.36 -14.45 5.92
N VAL A 186 15.10 -14.66 6.36
CA VAL A 186 14.18 -15.59 5.70
C VAL A 186 13.88 -15.16 4.27
N ALA A 187 13.68 -13.85 4.04
CA ALA A 187 13.49 -13.31 2.69
C ALA A 187 14.72 -13.55 1.79
N GLY A 188 15.92 -13.36 2.33
CA GLY A 188 17.17 -13.67 1.61
C GLY A 188 17.25 -15.15 1.23
N GLN A 189 16.88 -16.06 2.14
CA GLN A 189 16.84 -17.50 1.86
C GLN A 189 15.78 -17.85 0.81
N LEU A 190 14.59 -17.24 0.87
CA LEU A 190 13.55 -17.44 -0.14
C LEU A 190 14.02 -16.95 -1.51
N ALA A 191 14.67 -15.81 -1.59
CA ALA A 191 15.21 -15.27 -2.83
C ALA A 191 16.31 -16.18 -3.43
N LEU A 192 17.11 -16.84 -2.59
CA LEU A 192 18.13 -17.79 -3.03
C LEU A 192 17.52 -19.13 -3.47
N ASN A 193 16.48 -19.61 -2.78
CA ASN A 193 15.81 -20.87 -3.09
C ASN A 193 14.89 -20.77 -4.30
N ASP A 194 14.35 -19.58 -4.53
CA ASP A 194 13.56 -19.29 -5.73
C ASP A 194 14.46 -19.26 -6.96
N GLY A 195 15.38 -20.08 -7.25
CA GLY A 195 16.24 -20.12 -8.44
C GLY A 195 15.74 -19.34 -9.67
N ASN A 196 14.73 -18.53 -9.45
CA ASN A 196 13.96 -17.62 -10.26
C ASN A 196 14.02 -16.19 -9.71
N SER A 197 15.21 -15.75 -9.25
CA SER A 197 15.42 -14.31 -9.04
C SER A 197 15.05 -13.65 -10.37
N GLU A 198 14.07 -12.74 -10.34
CA GLU A 198 13.67 -11.97 -11.52
C GLU A 198 14.94 -11.50 -12.22
N SER A 199 15.14 -11.93 -13.45
CA SER A 199 16.30 -11.51 -14.23
C SER A 199 16.42 -9.99 -14.16
N PRO A 200 17.60 -9.41 -13.89
CA PRO A 200 17.80 -7.96 -13.90
C PRO A 200 17.22 -7.30 -15.15
N ASN A 201 17.22 -8.03 -16.26
CA ASN A 201 16.68 -7.59 -17.53
C ASN A 201 15.14 -7.52 -17.51
N ILE A 202 14.45 -8.47 -16.87
CA ILE A 202 12.98 -8.41 -16.71
C ILE A 202 12.61 -7.29 -15.74
N ARG A 203 13.37 -7.08 -14.67
CA ARG A 203 13.18 -5.96 -13.74
C ARG A 203 13.29 -4.62 -14.46
N ARG A 204 14.30 -4.44 -15.31
CA ARG A 204 14.47 -3.23 -16.14
C ARG A 204 13.29 -3.01 -17.08
N ALA A 205 12.79 -4.05 -17.72
CA ALA A 205 11.62 -3.96 -18.58
C ALA A 205 10.35 -3.58 -17.79
N ARG A 206 10.15 -4.13 -16.60
CA ARG A 206 9.05 -3.75 -15.72
C ARG A 206 9.11 -2.29 -15.30
N GLN A 207 10.28 -1.83 -14.88
CA GLN A 207 10.51 -0.44 -14.52
C GLN A 207 10.18 0.48 -15.69
N PHE A 208 10.67 0.17 -16.87
CA PHE A 208 10.37 0.93 -18.09
C PHE A 208 8.86 0.99 -18.39
N ILE A 209 8.12 -0.12 -18.18
CA ILE A 209 6.66 -0.12 -18.31
C ILE A 209 6.01 0.85 -17.31
N HIS A 210 6.47 0.89 -16.05
CA HIS A 210 5.90 1.80 -15.05
C HIS A 210 6.16 3.27 -15.39
N GLU A 211 7.35 3.60 -15.89
CA GLU A 211 7.73 4.97 -16.25
C GLU A 211 7.03 5.46 -17.53
N HIS A 212 6.83 4.56 -18.50
CA HIS A 212 6.33 4.89 -19.84
C HIS A 212 4.94 4.31 -20.15
N HIS A 213 4.17 3.89 -19.14
CA HIS A 213 2.88 3.21 -19.35
C HIS A 213 1.87 4.01 -20.17
N ALA A 214 1.94 5.34 -20.13
CA ALA A 214 1.07 6.23 -20.91
C ALA A 214 1.41 6.24 -22.42
N GLU A 215 2.62 5.84 -22.79
CA GLU A 215 3.11 5.85 -24.15
C GLU A 215 2.73 4.55 -24.88
N PRO A 216 2.77 4.54 -26.23
CA PRO A 216 2.69 3.31 -27.00
C PRO A 216 3.94 2.46 -26.76
N LEU A 217 3.77 1.35 -26.06
CA LEU A 217 4.84 0.39 -25.79
C LEU A 217 4.60 -0.87 -26.63
N ASP A 218 5.65 -1.36 -27.29
CA ASP A 218 5.61 -2.61 -28.02
C ASP A 218 6.53 -3.68 -27.43
N LEU A 219 6.28 -4.91 -27.81
CA LEU A 219 7.00 -6.08 -27.33
C LEU A 219 8.47 -6.09 -27.76
N GLU A 220 8.79 -5.62 -28.95
CA GLU A 220 10.15 -5.64 -29.50
C GLU A 220 11.04 -4.67 -28.75
N GLN A 221 10.51 -3.48 -28.43
CA GLN A 221 11.20 -2.48 -27.62
C GLN A 221 11.59 -3.04 -26.24
N LEU A 222 10.66 -3.70 -25.55
CA LEU A 222 10.93 -4.27 -24.23
C LEU A 222 11.86 -5.49 -24.29
N ALA A 223 11.71 -6.33 -25.30
CA ALA A 223 12.62 -7.44 -25.52
C ALA A 223 14.05 -6.95 -25.80
N GLY A 224 14.17 -5.85 -26.58
CA GLY A 224 15.45 -5.18 -26.84
C GLY A 224 16.08 -4.63 -25.56
N LEU A 225 15.31 -3.94 -24.72
CA LEU A 225 15.75 -3.45 -23.40
C LEU A 225 16.21 -4.58 -22.48
N ALA A 226 15.55 -5.73 -22.56
CA ALA A 226 15.91 -6.92 -21.80
C ALA A 226 17.05 -7.74 -22.43
N HIS A 227 17.58 -7.33 -23.59
CA HIS A 227 18.54 -8.10 -24.37
C HIS A 227 18.10 -9.55 -24.66
N MET A 228 16.83 -9.72 -25.01
CA MET A 228 16.17 -11.00 -25.25
C MET A 228 15.42 -11.00 -26.59
N SER A 229 15.24 -12.19 -27.18
CA SER A 229 14.27 -12.32 -28.27
C SER A 229 12.85 -12.15 -27.74
N SER A 230 11.91 -11.64 -28.55
CA SER A 230 10.52 -11.37 -28.16
C SER A 230 9.84 -12.62 -27.58
N CYS A 231 10.08 -13.80 -28.17
CA CYS A 231 9.52 -15.07 -27.70
C CYS A 231 10.07 -15.47 -26.31
N TYR A 232 11.38 -15.33 -26.10
CA TYR A 232 12.02 -15.63 -24.81
C TYR A 232 11.59 -14.64 -23.74
N PHE A 233 11.51 -13.36 -24.09
CA PHE A 233 11.01 -12.29 -23.21
C PHE A 233 9.57 -12.59 -22.76
N CYS A 234 8.62 -12.88 -23.68
CA CYS A 234 7.25 -13.20 -23.32
C CYS A 234 7.15 -14.30 -22.28
N ARG A 235 7.89 -15.41 -22.49
CA ARG A 235 7.91 -16.53 -21.56
C ARG A 235 8.48 -16.11 -20.20
N LYS A 236 9.65 -15.48 -20.19
CA LYS A 236 10.32 -15.07 -18.95
C LYS A 236 9.56 -13.99 -18.20
N PHE A 237 8.96 -13.04 -18.90
CA PHE A 237 8.14 -12.00 -18.31
C PHE A 237 6.89 -12.59 -17.64
N LYS A 238 6.20 -13.54 -18.31
CA LYS A 238 5.04 -14.22 -17.73
C LYS A 238 5.41 -15.12 -16.55
N GLU A 239 6.53 -15.86 -16.63
CA GLU A 239 7.06 -16.65 -15.53
C GLU A 239 7.37 -15.77 -14.31
N SER A 240 7.92 -14.58 -14.55
CA SER A 240 8.34 -13.63 -13.52
C SER A 240 7.18 -12.86 -12.91
N THR A 241 6.23 -12.37 -13.70
CA THR A 241 5.17 -11.46 -13.28
C THR A 241 3.81 -12.13 -13.07
N GLY A 242 3.63 -13.34 -13.59
CA GLY A 242 2.33 -14.04 -13.65
C GLY A 242 1.42 -13.55 -14.78
N PHE A 243 1.79 -12.48 -15.50
CA PHE A 243 0.98 -11.84 -16.55
C PHE A 243 1.75 -11.77 -17.87
N THR A 244 1.03 -11.77 -18.97
CA THR A 244 1.62 -11.36 -20.25
C THR A 244 1.98 -9.88 -20.21
N PHE A 245 2.87 -9.44 -21.10
CA PHE A 245 3.23 -8.01 -21.18
C PHE A 245 2.00 -7.10 -21.34
N THR A 246 1.08 -7.48 -22.25
CA THR A 246 -0.13 -6.67 -22.52
C THR A 246 -1.08 -6.61 -21.33
N GLU A 247 -1.26 -7.71 -20.59
CA GLU A 247 -2.04 -7.75 -19.36
C GLU A 247 -1.39 -6.91 -18.27
N TYR A 248 -0.06 -7.00 -18.13
CA TYR A 248 0.70 -6.24 -17.15
C TYR A 248 0.61 -4.73 -17.42
N LEU A 249 0.85 -4.29 -18.67
CA LEU A 249 0.71 -2.90 -19.09
C LEU A 249 -0.71 -2.37 -18.84
N ALA A 250 -1.72 -3.16 -19.20
CA ALA A 250 -3.11 -2.78 -19.01
C ALA A 250 -3.45 -2.61 -17.52
N ARG A 251 -2.95 -3.47 -16.64
CA ARG A 251 -3.10 -3.34 -15.18
C ARG A 251 -2.39 -2.11 -14.63
N THR A 252 -1.16 -1.84 -15.06
CA THR A 252 -0.39 -0.64 -14.68
C THR A 252 -1.15 0.63 -15.06
N ARG A 253 -1.73 0.68 -16.27
CA ARG A 253 -2.58 1.80 -16.72
C ARG A 253 -3.84 1.96 -15.87
N VAL A 254 -4.48 0.87 -15.47
CA VAL A 254 -5.67 0.91 -14.60
C VAL A 254 -5.30 1.45 -13.21
N GLU A 255 -4.17 1.06 -12.65
CA GLU A 255 -3.71 1.61 -11.36
C GLU A 255 -3.43 3.11 -11.46
N ALA A 256 -2.79 3.58 -12.53
CA ALA A 256 -2.60 5.00 -12.79
C ALA A 256 -3.95 5.74 -12.95
N ALA A 257 -4.90 5.13 -13.67
CA ALA A 257 -6.25 5.69 -13.83
C ALA A 257 -6.99 5.86 -12.49
N LYS A 258 -6.85 4.92 -11.56
CA LYS A 258 -7.47 5.02 -10.23
C LYS A 258 -7.01 6.27 -9.49
N ALA A 259 -5.73 6.62 -9.61
CA ALA A 259 -5.18 7.83 -9.01
C ALA A 259 -5.76 9.12 -9.64
N LEU A 260 -5.91 9.15 -10.97
CA LEU A 260 -6.51 10.30 -11.69
C LEU A 260 -8.01 10.42 -11.44
N LEU A 261 -8.72 9.30 -11.26
CA LEU A 261 -10.15 9.28 -10.97
C LEU A 261 -10.51 9.89 -9.61
N LEU A 262 -9.54 10.10 -8.72
CA LEU A 262 -9.74 10.86 -7.47
C LEU A 262 -10.12 12.32 -7.72
N ASN A 263 -9.76 12.87 -8.88
CA ASN A 263 -10.16 14.23 -9.26
C ASN A 263 -11.55 14.18 -9.95
N PRO A 264 -12.61 14.73 -9.34
CA PRO A 264 -13.96 14.69 -9.90
C PRO A 264 -14.13 15.54 -11.16
N GLN A 265 -13.23 16.49 -11.41
CA GLN A 265 -13.28 17.42 -12.55
C GLN A 265 -12.78 16.80 -13.86
N VAL A 266 -11.97 15.73 -13.79
CA VAL A 266 -11.42 15.09 -14.99
C VAL A 266 -12.43 14.10 -15.57
N ARG A 267 -12.65 14.15 -16.89
CA ARG A 267 -13.57 13.22 -17.56
C ARG A 267 -12.97 11.82 -17.61
N ILE A 268 -13.81 10.78 -17.47
CA ILE A 268 -13.36 9.38 -17.56
C ILE A 268 -12.68 9.10 -18.89
N THR A 269 -13.16 9.72 -19.97
CA THR A 269 -12.55 9.60 -21.29
C THR A 269 -11.14 10.21 -21.33
N GLU A 270 -10.94 11.36 -20.70
CA GLU A 270 -9.63 12.00 -20.60
C GLU A 270 -8.66 11.13 -19.80
N VAL A 271 -9.10 10.62 -18.65
CA VAL A 271 -8.30 9.68 -17.85
C VAL A 271 -7.87 8.46 -18.67
N ALA A 272 -8.80 7.86 -19.44
CA ALA A 272 -8.48 6.68 -20.26
C ALA A 272 -7.34 6.96 -21.26
N PHE A 273 -7.40 8.09 -21.95
CA PHE A 273 -6.37 8.47 -22.93
C PHE A 273 -5.07 8.92 -22.25
N GLU A 274 -5.15 9.65 -21.14
CA GLU A 274 -4.00 10.12 -20.36
C GLU A 274 -3.14 8.97 -19.84
N VAL A 275 -3.75 7.86 -19.43
CA VAL A 275 -3.02 6.66 -18.98
C VAL A 275 -2.62 5.73 -20.15
N GLY A 276 -2.88 6.10 -21.40
CA GLY A 276 -2.38 5.43 -22.59
C GLY A 276 -3.33 4.40 -23.23
N PHE A 277 -4.61 4.32 -22.84
CA PHE A 277 -5.57 3.50 -23.60
C PHE A 277 -5.95 4.20 -24.90
N GLN A 278 -6.00 3.44 -25.99
CA GLN A 278 -6.37 3.94 -27.33
C GLN A 278 -7.89 3.90 -27.58
N SER A 279 -8.66 3.29 -26.67
CA SER A 279 -10.11 3.13 -26.80
C SER A 279 -10.77 3.13 -25.44
N ILE A 280 -11.80 3.96 -25.29
CA ILE A 280 -12.62 4.01 -24.07
C ILE A 280 -13.34 2.68 -23.79
N THR A 281 -13.74 1.98 -24.84
CA THR A 281 -14.39 0.67 -24.70
C THR A 281 -13.43 -0.36 -24.12
N HIS A 282 -12.18 -0.38 -24.61
CA HIS A 282 -11.13 -1.24 -24.08
C HIS A 282 -10.79 -0.87 -22.64
N PHE A 283 -10.63 0.42 -22.33
CA PHE A 283 -10.43 0.90 -20.97
C PHE A 283 -11.51 0.42 -20.01
N ASN A 284 -12.79 0.65 -20.34
CA ASN A 284 -13.91 0.26 -19.47
C ASN A 284 -13.94 -1.25 -19.20
N ARG A 285 -13.68 -2.07 -20.21
CA ARG A 285 -13.62 -3.52 -20.07
C ARG A 285 -12.50 -3.94 -19.13
N VAL A 286 -11.26 -3.47 -19.38
CA VAL A 286 -10.09 -3.84 -18.59
C VAL A 286 -10.20 -3.30 -17.15
N PHE A 287 -10.69 -2.06 -17.00
CA PHE A 287 -10.92 -1.48 -15.67
C PHE A 287 -11.90 -2.34 -14.85
N LYS A 288 -13.01 -2.77 -15.47
CA LYS A 288 -13.98 -3.66 -14.81
C LYS A 288 -13.39 -5.04 -14.47
N GLU A 289 -12.58 -5.61 -15.35
CA GLU A 289 -11.87 -6.88 -15.10
C GLU A 289 -10.90 -6.78 -13.93
N VAL A 290 -10.16 -5.68 -13.81
CA VAL A 290 -9.11 -5.49 -12.79
C VAL A 290 -9.69 -5.04 -11.46
N VAL A 291 -10.66 -4.12 -11.47
CA VAL A 291 -11.20 -3.45 -10.27
C VAL A 291 -12.50 -4.10 -9.79
N GLY A 292 -13.17 -4.90 -10.63
CA GLY A 292 -14.45 -5.54 -10.31
C GLY A 292 -15.67 -4.66 -10.58
N GLN A 293 -15.49 -3.38 -10.93
CA GLN A 293 -16.57 -2.42 -11.20
C GLN A 293 -16.17 -1.43 -12.30
N CYS A 294 -17.16 -0.76 -12.92
CA CYS A 294 -16.83 0.18 -13.99
C CYS A 294 -16.21 1.48 -13.43
N PRO A 295 -15.46 2.25 -14.25
CA PRO A 295 -14.81 3.49 -13.80
C PRO A 295 -15.78 4.52 -13.21
N THR A 296 -17.00 4.59 -13.77
CA THR A 296 -18.05 5.50 -13.28
C THR A 296 -18.52 5.15 -11.88
N ASP A 297 -18.74 3.86 -11.61
CA ASP A 297 -19.18 3.40 -10.31
C ASP A 297 -18.05 3.46 -9.29
N HIS A 298 -16.82 3.16 -9.72
CA HIS A 298 -15.63 3.37 -8.89
C HIS A 298 -15.51 4.83 -8.46
N ARG A 299 -15.68 5.79 -9.38
CA ARG A 299 -15.65 7.23 -9.07
C ARG A 299 -16.78 7.66 -8.13
N LYS A 300 -18.01 7.10 -8.26
CA LYS A 300 -19.13 7.43 -7.36
C LYS A 300 -18.86 6.99 -5.91
N GLN A 301 -18.07 5.93 -5.73
CA GLN A 301 -17.67 5.43 -4.42
C GLN A 301 -16.46 6.19 -3.85
N LEU A 302 -15.77 6.95 -4.71
CA LEU A 302 -14.73 7.86 -4.26
C LEU A 302 -15.42 9.12 -3.69
N PRO A 303 -14.96 9.61 -2.54
CA PRO A 303 -15.55 10.79 -1.93
C PRO A 303 -15.36 12.01 -2.82
N ARG A 304 -16.42 12.76 -2.99
CA ARG A 304 -16.37 14.04 -3.67
C ARG A 304 -15.57 15.01 -2.82
N THR A 305 -14.39 15.36 -3.29
CA THR A 305 -13.64 16.52 -2.77
C THR A 305 -14.39 17.77 -3.22
N VAL A 306 -15.02 18.47 -2.28
CA VAL A 306 -15.55 19.84 -2.47
C VAL A 306 -14.38 20.81 -2.31
#